data_a9a02ab9f08f25d31292db8a1068ccce
#
_entry.id   a9a02ab9f08f25d31292db8a1068ccce
#
_cell.length_a   1.000
_cell.length_b   1.000
_cell.length_c   1.000
_cell.angle_alpha   90.00
_cell.angle_beta   90.00
_cell.angle_gamma   90.00
#
_symmetry.space_group_name_H-M   'P 1'
#
loop_
_entity.id
_entity.type
_entity.pdbx_description
1 polymer ?
#
loop_
_entity_poly.entity_id
_entity_poly.type
_entity_poly.pdbx_seq_one_letter_code
_entity_poly.pdbx_strand_id
1 'polypeptide(L)'
;MPRIALIHALAHSVEPINTALARDWPEATRMNLLDDSLSADLARSGHGLDAAMHERFQRLAQYALDSGANGILFTCSAFGPCIEAVARRHPSVPVLKPNEAMVAEASVGAGTLGLIATFEPTLRSMPAEFPAHVALDLALAAGALEALNEGDGARHDQLIAAQAARLRERGCTRIALAQFSMARARSACEAASGLPVLTSVDSAIRRLHARLS
;
A
#
# COMPACT_ATOMS: atom_id res chain seq x y z
N MET A 1 4.35 -22.44 10.09
CA MET A 1 4.04 -21.00 10.21
C MET A 1 4.65 -20.32 8.98
N PRO A 2 3.86 -19.60 8.18
CA PRO A 2 4.40 -18.95 6.99
C PRO A 2 5.30 -17.78 7.38
N ARG A 3 6.38 -17.58 6.63
CA ARG A 3 7.24 -16.39 6.71
C ARG A 3 6.89 -15.45 5.57
N ILE A 4 6.53 -14.21 5.91
CA ILE A 4 6.20 -13.17 4.95
C ILE A 4 7.34 -12.18 4.88
N ALA A 5 7.93 -12.04 3.69
CA ALA A 5 8.90 -11.00 3.41
C ALA A 5 8.19 -9.69 3.06
N LEU A 6 8.48 -8.66 3.81
CA LEU A 6 7.99 -7.30 3.64
C LEU A 6 9.15 -6.48 3.08
N ILE A 7 9.07 -6.07 1.81
CA ILE A 7 10.15 -5.35 1.13
C ILE A 7 9.75 -3.89 0.98
N HIS A 8 10.50 -3.02 1.64
CA HIS A 8 10.21 -1.61 1.82
C HIS A 8 11.20 -0.73 1.05
N ALA A 9 10.69 0.34 0.42
CA ALA A 9 11.48 1.43 -0.13
C ALA A 9 11.42 2.71 0.75
N LEU A 10 10.57 2.70 1.80
CA LEU A 10 10.38 3.82 2.73
C LEU A 10 10.17 3.28 4.14
N ALA A 11 10.84 3.87 5.12
CA ALA A 11 10.75 3.49 6.53
C ALA A 11 9.31 3.61 7.09
N HIS A 12 8.55 4.62 6.65
CA HIS A 12 7.16 4.85 7.09
C HIS A 12 6.17 3.72 6.73
N SER A 13 6.54 2.80 5.84
CA SER A 13 5.70 1.63 5.52
C SER A 13 5.95 0.43 6.44
N VAL A 14 7.01 0.44 7.24
CA VAL A 14 7.40 -0.72 8.08
C VAL A 14 6.42 -0.92 9.23
N GLU A 15 6.21 0.12 10.04
CA GLU A 15 5.37 0.02 11.24
C GLU A 15 3.91 -0.33 10.93
N PRO A 16 3.21 0.31 9.97
CA PRO A 16 1.80 0.00 9.70
C PRO A 16 1.54 -1.46 9.34
N ILE A 17 2.38 -2.06 8.47
CA ILE A 17 2.17 -3.45 8.06
C ILE A 17 2.55 -4.44 9.19
N ASN A 18 3.58 -4.13 9.99
CA ASN A 18 3.95 -4.99 11.11
C ASN A 18 2.89 -5.00 12.21
N THR A 19 2.30 -3.85 12.52
CA THR A 19 1.21 -3.71 13.48
C THR A 19 -0.04 -4.46 13.01
N ALA A 20 -0.41 -4.30 11.74
CA ALA A 20 -1.57 -4.96 11.18
C ALA A 20 -1.38 -6.49 11.11
N LEU A 21 -0.20 -6.99 10.71
CA LEU A 21 0.11 -8.43 10.73
C LEU A 21 0.09 -9.00 12.15
N ALA A 22 0.56 -8.25 13.15
CA ALA A 22 0.51 -8.70 14.55
C ALA A 22 -0.93 -8.83 15.06
N ARG A 23 -1.83 -7.98 14.58
CA ARG A 23 -3.25 -7.99 14.92
C ARG A 23 -4.03 -9.09 14.18
N ASP A 24 -3.86 -9.18 12.85
CA ASP A 24 -4.76 -9.93 11.97
C ASP A 24 -4.20 -11.31 11.58
N TRP A 25 -2.89 -11.51 11.71
CA TRP A 25 -2.23 -12.78 11.41
C TRP A 25 -0.99 -13.01 12.28
N PRO A 26 -1.17 -13.14 13.61
CA PRO A 26 -0.06 -13.22 14.57
C PRO A 26 0.85 -14.46 14.36
N GLU A 27 0.34 -15.52 13.72
CA GLU A 27 1.11 -16.74 13.43
C GLU A 27 2.10 -16.56 12.28
N ALA A 28 1.95 -15.54 11.43
CA ALA A 28 2.89 -15.26 10.36
C ALA A 28 4.20 -14.68 10.91
N THR A 29 5.31 -15.31 10.57
CA THR A 29 6.64 -14.74 10.84
C THR A 29 6.92 -13.61 9.88
N ARG A 30 7.25 -12.43 10.40
CA ARG A 30 7.55 -11.23 9.62
C ARG A 30 9.04 -11.11 9.38
N MET A 31 9.44 -10.87 8.12
CA MET A 31 10.79 -10.58 7.71
C MET A 31 10.80 -9.24 6.98
N ASN A 32 11.42 -8.21 7.58
CA ASN A 32 11.49 -6.89 6.98
C ASN A 32 12.81 -6.69 6.26
N LEU A 33 12.75 -6.25 5.00
CA LEU A 33 13.88 -5.78 4.20
C LEU A 33 13.62 -4.33 3.83
N LEU A 34 14.41 -3.41 4.36
CA LEU A 34 14.35 -1.99 4.01
C LEU A 34 15.54 -1.64 3.13
N ASP A 35 15.24 -1.16 1.93
CA ASP A 35 16.19 -0.50 1.05
C ASP A 35 15.68 0.91 0.75
N ASP A 36 15.98 1.84 1.65
CA ASP A 36 15.52 3.23 1.59
C ASP A 36 16.19 4.05 0.49
N SER A 37 17.21 3.51 -0.16
CA SER A 37 17.84 4.14 -1.32
C SER A 37 17.05 3.94 -2.63
N LEU A 38 16.11 2.97 -2.70
CA LEU A 38 15.33 2.69 -3.93
C LEU A 38 14.62 3.92 -4.48
N SER A 39 13.89 4.63 -3.61
CA SER A 39 13.12 5.82 -4.01
C SER A 39 14.03 6.98 -4.39
N ALA A 40 15.12 7.19 -3.67
CA ALA A 40 16.10 8.24 -3.95
C ALA A 40 16.83 7.98 -5.26
N ASP A 41 17.23 6.72 -5.52
CA ASP A 41 17.91 6.33 -6.76
C ASP A 41 16.99 6.46 -7.97
N LEU A 42 15.71 6.04 -7.86
CA LEU A 42 14.71 6.24 -8.90
C LEU A 42 14.54 7.73 -9.25
N ALA A 43 14.40 8.59 -8.24
CA ALA A 43 14.25 10.03 -8.45
C ALA A 43 15.50 10.65 -9.10
N ARG A 44 16.70 10.20 -8.72
CA ARG A 44 17.98 10.72 -9.20
C ARG A 44 18.30 10.27 -10.62
N SER A 45 17.94 9.04 -10.99
CA SER A 45 18.34 8.44 -12.27
C SER A 45 17.75 9.19 -13.47
N GLY A 46 16.55 9.75 -13.37
CA GLY A 46 15.81 10.36 -14.47
C GLY A 46 15.41 9.41 -15.60
N HIS A 47 15.81 8.13 -15.51
CA HIS A 47 15.57 7.10 -16.54
C HIS A 47 14.40 6.17 -16.22
N GLY A 48 13.69 6.41 -15.12
CA GLY A 48 12.60 5.55 -14.66
C GLY A 48 13.08 4.19 -14.19
N LEU A 49 12.28 3.16 -14.42
CA LEU A 49 12.55 1.78 -13.99
C LEU A 49 13.40 1.06 -15.04
N ASP A 50 14.70 1.26 -14.99
CA ASP A 50 15.65 0.65 -15.89
C ASP A 50 15.99 -0.82 -15.54
N ALA A 51 16.86 -1.46 -16.34
CA ALA A 51 17.25 -2.85 -16.13
C ALA A 51 17.98 -3.07 -14.78
N ALA A 52 18.76 -2.09 -14.33
CA ALA A 52 19.47 -2.18 -13.05
C ALA A 52 18.47 -2.18 -11.87
N MET A 53 17.43 -1.36 -11.96
CA MET A 53 16.36 -1.36 -10.96
C MET A 53 15.59 -2.69 -10.95
N HIS A 54 15.24 -3.23 -12.12
CA HIS A 54 14.63 -4.56 -12.24
C HIS A 54 15.48 -5.65 -11.58
N GLU A 55 16.78 -5.67 -11.87
CA GLU A 55 17.72 -6.65 -11.28
C GLU A 55 17.80 -6.51 -9.75
N ARG A 56 17.78 -5.29 -9.23
CA ARG A 56 17.79 -5.03 -7.79
C ARG A 56 16.58 -5.63 -7.10
N PHE A 57 15.39 -5.50 -7.69
CA PHE A 57 14.16 -6.12 -7.17
C PHE A 57 14.23 -7.65 -7.21
N GLN A 58 14.80 -8.24 -8.27
CA GLN A 58 15.03 -9.69 -8.35
C GLN A 58 15.95 -10.19 -7.24
N ARG A 59 17.03 -9.47 -6.93
CA ARG A 59 17.96 -9.82 -5.85
C ARG A 59 17.32 -9.75 -4.47
N LEU A 60 16.52 -8.71 -4.20
CA LEU A 60 15.80 -8.58 -2.94
C LEU A 60 14.80 -9.72 -2.76
N ALA A 61 14.06 -10.07 -3.81
CA ALA A 61 13.13 -11.18 -3.79
C ALA A 61 13.85 -12.53 -3.62
N GLN A 62 14.96 -12.76 -4.34
CA GLN A 62 15.75 -13.98 -4.20
C GLN A 62 16.28 -14.14 -2.79
N TYR A 63 16.83 -13.08 -2.19
CA TYR A 63 17.31 -13.11 -0.81
C TYR A 63 16.19 -13.49 0.17
N ALA A 64 14.97 -12.94 -0.03
CA ALA A 64 13.81 -13.27 0.78
C ALA A 64 13.47 -14.76 0.68
N LEU A 65 13.44 -15.31 -0.54
CA LEU A 65 13.14 -16.73 -0.81
C LEU A 65 14.22 -17.66 -0.24
N ASP A 66 15.50 -17.33 -0.42
CA ASP A 66 16.63 -18.09 0.13
C ASP A 66 16.60 -18.09 1.68
N SER A 67 16.02 -17.05 2.27
CA SER A 67 15.77 -16.94 3.72
C SER A 67 14.48 -17.66 4.16
N GLY A 68 13.81 -18.39 3.27
CA GLY A 68 12.64 -19.21 3.57
C GLY A 68 11.32 -18.45 3.60
N ALA A 69 11.19 -17.33 2.88
CA ALA A 69 9.91 -16.64 2.75
C ALA A 69 8.92 -17.47 1.91
N ASN A 70 7.68 -17.58 2.39
CA ASN A 70 6.58 -18.25 1.71
C ASN A 70 5.73 -17.29 0.87
N GLY A 71 5.82 -15.99 1.14
CA GLY A 71 5.16 -14.92 0.40
C GLY A 71 5.95 -13.63 0.48
N ILE A 72 5.81 -12.77 -0.51
CA ILE A 72 6.47 -11.47 -0.60
C ILE A 72 5.42 -10.37 -0.79
N LEU A 73 5.53 -9.32 0.02
CA LEU A 73 4.77 -8.09 -0.13
C LEU A 73 5.72 -6.91 -0.30
N PHE A 74 5.68 -6.27 -1.46
CA PHE A 74 6.33 -5.00 -1.66
C PHE A 74 5.40 -3.86 -1.19
N THR A 75 5.95 -2.86 -0.51
CA THR A 75 5.15 -1.82 0.15
C THR A 75 5.22 -0.45 -0.52
N CYS A 76 5.84 -0.35 -1.69
CA CYS A 76 5.93 0.88 -2.46
C CYS A 76 5.41 0.70 -3.89
N SER A 77 4.41 1.51 -4.28
CA SER A 77 3.72 1.41 -5.58
C SER A 77 4.53 1.94 -6.76
N ALA A 78 5.57 2.76 -6.52
CA ALA A 78 6.38 3.35 -7.60
C ALA A 78 7.13 2.31 -8.47
N PHE A 79 7.21 1.06 -8.03
CA PHE A 79 8.00 -0.01 -8.65
C PHE A 79 7.14 -1.15 -9.24
N GLY A 80 5.90 -0.86 -9.61
CA GLY A 80 4.95 -1.86 -10.12
C GLY A 80 5.53 -2.82 -11.17
N PRO A 81 6.13 -2.34 -12.28
CA PRO A 81 6.74 -3.20 -13.31
C PRO A 81 7.86 -4.12 -12.79
N CYS A 82 8.69 -3.66 -11.84
CA CYS A 82 9.73 -4.48 -11.22
C CYS A 82 9.11 -5.60 -10.37
N ILE A 83 8.07 -5.30 -9.60
CA ILE A 83 7.35 -6.27 -8.77
C ILE A 83 6.64 -7.31 -9.63
N GLU A 84 6.03 -6.90 -10.72
CA GLU A 84 5.40 -7.80 -11.69
C GLU A 84 6.41 -8.75 -12.36
N ALA A 85 7.62 -8.26 -12.64
CA ALA A 85 8.70 -9.10 -13.15
C ALA A 85 9.15 -10.16 -12.12
N VAL A 86 9.19 -9.79 -10.82
CA VAL A 86 9.43 -10.75 -9.72
C VAL A 86 8.32 -11.79 -9.67
N ALA A 87 7.05 -11.38 -9.69
CA ALA A 87 5.92 -12.29 -9.65
C ALA A 87 5.91 -13.30 -10.81
N ARG A 88 6.24 -12.84 -12.04
CA ARG A 88 6.38 -13.73 -13.21
C ARG A 88 7.51 -14.75 -13.07
N ARG A 89 8.63 -14.36 -12.43
CA ARG A 89 9.77 -15.25 -12.23
C ARG A 89 9.52 -16.30 -11.15
N HIS A 90 8.67 -16.00 -10.17
CA HIS A 90 8.37 -16.87 -9.04
C HIS A 90 6.87 -17.20 -8.93
N PRO A 91 6.28 -17.89 -9.93
CA PRO A 91 4.83 -18.08 -10.01
C PRO A 91 4.24 -18.97 -8.91
N SER A 92 5.08 -19.77 -8.25
CA SER A 92 4.68 -20.62 -7.12
C SER A 92 4.62 -19.89 -5.77
N VAL A 93 5.11 -18.64 -5.72
CA VAL A 93 5.13 -17.84 -4.49
C VAL A 93 4.18 -16.66 -4.65
N PRO A 94 3.28 -16.38 -3.68
CA PRO A 94 2.52 -15.15 -3.67
C PRO A 94 3.44 -13.93 -3.58
N VAL A 95 3.53 -13.16 -4.67
CA VAL A 95 4.22 -11.87 -4.72
C VAL A 95 3.18 -10.81 -4.96
N LEU A 96 3.00 -9.88 -4.03
CA LEU A 96 1.98 -8.83 -4.10
C LEU A 96 2.59 -7.45 -4.29
N LYS A 97 1.93 -6.65 -5.15
CA LYS A 97 2.07 -5.20 -5.19
C LYS A 97 1.32 -4.58 -4.01
N PRO A 98 1.68 -3.36 -3.55
CA PRO A 98 1.08 -2.77 -2.36
C PRO A 98 -0.44 -2.55 -2.48
N ASN A 99 -0.94 -2.16 -3.65
CA ASN A 99 -2.33 -1.73 -3.82
C ASN A 99 -3.24 -2.76 -4.48
N GLU A 100 -2.71 -3.80 -5.13
CA GLU A 100 -3.51 -4.69 -5.97
C GLU A 100 -4.65 -5.40 -5.24
N ALA A 101 -4.42 -5.76 -3.98
CA ALA A 101 -5.44 -6.40 -3.16
C ALA A 101 -6.58 -5.44 -2.80
N MET A 102 -6.25 -4.20 -2.43
CA MET A 102 -7.22 -3.15 -2.12
C MET A 102 -8.01 -2.74 -3.37
N VAL A 103 -7.34 -2.59 -4.51
CA VAL A 103 -8.00 -2.29 -5.79
C VAL A 103 -8.99 -3.39 -6.16
N ALA A 104 -8.58 -4.67 -6.05
CA ALA A 104 -9.47 -5.79 -6.31
C ALA A 104 -10.69 -5.81 -5.37
N GLU A 105 -10.49 -5.59 -4.09
CA GLU A 105 -11.56 -5.52 -3.07
C GLU A 105 -12.49 -4.33 -3.32
N ALA A 106 -11.93 -3.17 -3.61
CA ALA A 106 -12.69 -1.97 -3.93
C ALA A 106 -13.49 -2.08 -5.23
N SER A 107 -13.08 -2.92 -6.16
CA SER A 107 -13.74 -3.08 -7.46
C SER A 107 -15.05 -3.88 -7.40
N VAL A 108 -15.29 -4.61 -6.31
CA VAL A 108 -16.50 -5.44 -6.15
C VAL A 108 -17.69 -4.65 -5.61
N GLY A 109 -17.47 -3.55 -4.90
CA GLY A 109 -18.53 -2.78 -4.26
C GLY A 109 -19.26 -1.81 -5.21
N ALA A 110 -20.51 -1.49 -4.89
CA ALA A 110 -21.31 -0.50 -5.62
C ALA A 110 -21.10 0.92 -5.08
N GLY A 111 -21.48 1.93 -5.91
CA GLY A 111 -21.39 3.34 -5.57
C GLY A 111 -20.01 3.95 -5.82
N THR A 112 -19.87 5.23 -5.49
CA THR A 112 -18.61 5.98 -5.70
C THR A 112 -17.62 5.69 -4.58
N LEU A 113 -16.39 5.34 -4.95
CA LEU A 113 -15.26 5.15 -4.06
C LEU A 113 -14.52 6.47 -3.87
N GLY A 114 -14.40 6.95 -2.66
CA GLY A 114 -13.50 8.05 -2.31
C GLY A 114 -12.07 7.55 -2.19
N LEU A 115 -11.16 8.00 -3.05
CA LEU A 115 -9.74 7.67 -2.98
C LEU A 115 -8.96 8.83 -2.38
N ILE A 116 -8.31 8.59 -1.24
CA ILE A 116 -7.51 9.61 -0.55
C ILE A 116 -6.03 9.27 -0.66
N ALA A 117 -5.22 10.27 -1.02
CA ALA A 117 -3.76 10.18 -0.95
C ALA A 117 -3.18 11.39 -0.20
N THR A 118 -1.97 11.24 0.34
CA THR A 118 -1.20 12.33 0.96
C THR A 118 -0.13 12.90 0.01
N PHE A 119 0.05 12.26 -1.15
CA PHE A 119 1.06 12.62 -2.14
C PHE A 119 0.41 12.71 -3.52
N GLU A 120 0.50 13.88 -4.14
CA GLU A 120 -0.20 14.19 -5.40
C GLU A 120 0.15 13.24 -6.57
N PRO A 121 1.43 12.85 -6.80
CA PRO A 121 1.75 11.87 -7.83
C PRO A 121 1.03 10.52 -7.65
N THR A 122 0.84 10.04 -6.42
CA THR A 122 0.04 8.84 -6.14
C THR A 122 -1.40 9.03 -6.56
N LEU A 123 -1.98 10.19 -6.24
CA LEU A 123 -3.37 10.51 -6.61
C LEU A 123 -3.57 10.60 -8.12
N ARG A 124 -2.54 10.98 -8.88
CA ARG A 124 -2.58 11.01 -10.34
C ARG A 124 -2.42 9.65 -10.99
N SER A 125 -1.56 8.78 -10.44
CA SER A 125 -1.24 7.49 -11.05
C SER A 125 -2.20 6.37 -10.66
N MET A 126 -2.65 6.35 -9.41
CA MET A 126 -3.41 5.24 -8.85
C MET A 126 -4.80 5.01 -9.49
N PRO A 127 -5.55 6.03 -9.97
CA PRO A 127 -6.81 5.78 -10.66
C PRO A 127 -6.71 4.82 -11.85
N ALA A 128 -5.57 4.80 -12.55
CA ALA A 128 -5.34 3.89 -13.67
C ALA A 128 -5.22 2.41 -13.24
N GLU A 129 -5.02 2.12 -11.97
CA GLU A 129 -5.00 0.76 -11.43
C GLU A 129 -6.42 0.19 -11.25
N PHE A 130 -7.45 1.06 -11.21
CA PHE A 130 -8.83 0.64 -11.03
C PHE A 130 -9.50 0.30 -12.37
N PRO A 131 -10.36 -0.73 -12.43
CA PRO A 131 -11.19 -0.99 -13.60
C PRO A 131 -12.11 0.22 -13.93
N ALA A 132 -12.35 0.44 -15.21
CA ALA A 132 -13.11 1.60 -15.70
C ALA A 132 -14.55 1.71 -15.14
N HIS A 133 -15.13 0.62 -14.66
CA HIS A 133 -16.47 0.63 -14.06
C HIS A 133 -16.50 1.16 -12.61
N VAL A 134 -15.34 1.33 -11.96
CA VAL A 134 -15.26 1.87 -10.60
C VAL A 134 -15.31 3.39 -10.64
N ALA A 135 -16.41 3.97 -10.17
CA ALA A 135 -16.52 5.41 -10.05
C ALA A 135 -15.64 5.90 -8.89
N LEU A 136 -14.69 6.79 -9.19
CA LEU A 136 -13.74 7.36 -8.23
C LEU A 136 -14.01 8.84 -7.98
N ASP A 137 -13.93 9.25 -6.72
CA ASP A 137 -13.84 10.64 -6.30
C ASP A 137 -12.52 10.83 -5.54
N LEU A 138 -11.69 11.74 -6.01
CA LEU A 138 -10.30 11.87 -5.56
C LEU A 138 -10.14 12.99 -4.54
N ALA A 139 -9.34 12.75 -3.50
CA ALA A 139 -9.03 13.77 -2.49
C ALA A 139 -7.55 13.72 -2.08
N LEU A 140 -6.90 14.88 -2.10
CA LEU A 140 -5.56 15.07 -1.57
C LEU A 140 -5.66 15.55 -0.12
N ALA A 141 -5.08 14.80 0.81
CA ALA A 141 -4.88 15.24 2.19
C ALA A 141 -3.57 16.05 2.29
N ALA A 142 -3.64 17.29 1.78
CA ALA A 142 -2.48 18.19 1.76
C ALA A 142 -1.95 18.45 3.17
N GLY A 143 -0.63 18.46 3.35
CA GLY A 143 0.04 18.66 4.64
C GLY A 143 0.10 17.40 5.52
N ALA A 144 -0.59 16.30 5.14
CA ALA A 144 -0.58 15.09 5.97
C ALA A 144 0.76 14.35 5.91
N LEU A 145 1.39 14.28 4.73
CA LEU A 145 2.71 13.67 4.61
C LEU A 145 3.78 14.45 5.36
N GLU A 146 3.73 15.77 5.30
CA GLU A 146 4.62 16.68 6.04
C GLU A 146 4.47 16.47 7.55
N ALA A 147 3.22 16.46 8.05
CA ALA A 147 2.95 16.18 9.47
C ALA A 147 3.52 14.83 9.91
N LEU A 148 3.39 13.79 9.08
CA LEU A 148 3.96 12.48 9.39
C LEU A 148 5.50 12.51 9.44
N ASN A 149 6.14 13.22 8.51
CA ASN A 149 7.60 13.37 8.46
C ASN A 149 8.14 14.15 9.69
N GLU A 150 7.34 15.07 10.23
CA GLU A 150 7.63 15.83 11.44
C GLU A 150 7.32 15.06 12.74
N GLY A 151 6.79 13.83 12.63
CA GLY A 151 6.41 12.99 13.76
C GLY A 151 5.02 13.30 14.33
N ASP A 152 4.27 14.23 13.74
CA ASP A 152 2.90 14.57 14.15
C ASP A 152 1.87 13.64 13.48
N GLY A 153 1.86 12.39 13.96
CA GLY A 153 0.91 11.40 13.46
C GLY A 153 -0.54 11.73 13.74
N ALA A 154 -0.84 12.47 14.83
CA ALA A 154 -2.21 12.86 15.14
C ALA A 154 -2.75 13.86 14.10
N ARG A 155 -1.96 14.85 13.73
CA ARG A 155 -2.29 15.82 12.68
C ARG A 155 -2.43 15.12 11.31
N HIS A 156 -1.51 14.19 10.98
CA HIS A 156 -1.62 13.37 9.77
C HIS A 156 -2.99 12.68 9.69
N ASP A 157 -3.38 11.97 10.75
CA ASP A 157 -4.63 11.21 10.79
C ASP A 157 -5.86 12.15 10.70
N GLN A 158 -5.83 13.30 11.38
CA GLN A 158 -6.90 14.32 11.31
C GLN A 158 -7.09 14.90 9.91
N LEU A 159 -6.00 15.21 9.19
CA LEU A 159 -6.06 15.75 7.84
C LEU A 159 -6.67 14.75 6.86
N ILE A 160 -6.36 13.47 7.00
CA ILE A 160 -6.96 12.40 6.17
C ILE A 160 -8.43 12.20 6.53
N ALA A 161 -8.77 12.16 7.82
CA ALA A 161 -10.15 12.02 8.28
C ALA A 161 -11.04 13.16 7.81
N ALA A 162 -10.53 14.39 7.76
CA ALA A 162 -11.25 15.53 7.20
C ALA A 162 -11.60 15.36 5.71
N GLN A 163 -10.72 14.71 4.92
CA GLN A 163 -11.04 14.38 3.54
C GLN A 163 -12.08 13.26 3.43
N ALA A 164 -12.05 12.27 4.32
CA ALA A 164 -13.06 11.21 4.36
C ALA A 164 -14.45 11.77 4.64
N ALA A 165 -14.59 12.71 5.57
CA ALA A 165 -15.86 13.40 5.84
C ALA A 165 -16.38 14.17 4.60
N ARG A 166 -15.51 14.93 3.92
CA ARG A 166 -15.86 15.65 2.69
C ARG A 166 -16.30 14.73 1.54
N LEU A 167 -15.62 13.59 1.38
CA LEU A 167 -15.99 12.58 0.38
C LEU A 167 -17.37 11.99 0.67
N ARG A 168 -17.71 11.77 1.95
CA ARG A 168 -19.06 11.38 2.35
C ARG A 168 -20.11 12.42 1.93
N GLU A 169 -19.84 13.70 2.17
CA GLU A 169 -20.74 14.79 1.79
C GLU A 169 -20.94 14.86 0.27
N ARG A 170 -19.91 14.46 -0.52
CA ARG A 170 -19.98 14.36 -1.98
C ARG A 170 -20.66 13.10 -2.51
N GLY A 171 -21.18 12.25 -1.61
CA GLY A 171 -21.95 11.06 -1.97
C GLY A 171 -21.13 9.78 -2.14
N CYS A 172 -19.85 9.76 -1.71
CA CYS A 172 -19.08 8.51 -1.66
C CYS A 172 -19.73 7.53 -0.68
N THR A 173 -19.66 6.25 -1.01
CA THR A 173 -20.24 5.16 -0.20
C THR A 173 -19.19 4.36 0.56
N ARG A 174 -17.92 4.55 0.24
CA ARG A 174 -16.76 3.88 0.85
C ARG A 174 -15.50 4.70 0.56
N ILE A 175 -14.45 4.48 1.34
CA ILE A 175 -13.18 5.19 1.24
C ILE A 175 -12.06 4.18 1.01
N ALA A 176 -11.04 4.55 0.22
CA ALA A 176 -9.78 3.84 0.09
C ALA A 176 -8.60 4.76 0.40
N LEU A 177 -7.69 4.29 1.24
CA LEU A 177 -6.47 4.98 1.61
C LEU A 177 -5.31 4.47 0.75
N ALA A 178 -4.77 5.32 -0.12
CA ALA A 178 -3.89 4.96 -1.23
C ALA A 178 -2.46 4.54 -0.83
N GLN A 179 -2.04 4.76 0.42
CA GLN A 179 -0.66 4.54 0.84
C GLN A 179 -0.59 3.76 2.15
N PHE A 180 0.47 2.94 2.30
CA PHE A 180 0.70 2.13 3.50
C PHE A 180 0.78 2.97 4.77
N SER A 181 1.46 4.12 4.72
CA SER A 181 1.56 5.06 5.84
C SER A 181 0.22 5.58 6.34
N MET A 182 -0.81 5.60 5.47
CA MET A 182 -2.14 6.10 5.81
C MET A 182 -3.00 5.08 6.57
N ALA A 183 -2.60 3.80 6.64
CA ALA A 183 -3.40 2.75 7.29
C ALA A 183 -3.74 3.08 8.76
N ARG A 184 -2.86 3.80 9.46
CA ARG A 184 -3.06 4.28 10.82
C ARG A 184 -4.28 5.20 10.98
N ALA A 185 -4.62 5.95 9.92
CA ALA A 185 -5.75 6.89 9.92
C ALA A 185 -7.12 6.21 9.71
N ARG A 186 -7.17 4.88 9.49
CA ARG A 186 -8.40 4.14 9.19
C ARG A 186 -9.53 4.46 10.18
N SER A 187 -9.29 4.25 11.48
CA SER A 187 -10.31 4.45 12.51
C SER A 187 -10.79 5.90 12.59
N ALA A 188 -9.88 6.88 12.40
CA ALA A 188 -10.25 8.29 12.35
C ALA A 188 -11.12 8.62 11.14
N CYS A 189 -10.83 8.02 9.97
CA CYS A 189 -11.63 8.17 8.77
C CYS A 189 -13.02 7.53 8.92
N GLU A 190 -13.10 6.32 9.48
CA GLU A 190 -14.37 5.64 9.78
C GLU A 190 -15.23 6.48 10.75
N ALA A 191 -14.64 7.00 11.81
CA ALA A 191 -15.33 7.86 12.77
C ALA A 191 -15.84 9.16 12.14
N ALA A 192 -15.04 9.81 11.29
CA ALA A 192 -15.38 11.09 10.68
C ALA A 192 -16.40 10.97 9.54
N SER A 193 -16.38 9.88 8.77
CA SER A 193 -17.24 9.70 7.60
C SER A 193 -18.43 8.78 7.85
N GLY A 194 -18.36 7.86 8.80
CA GLY A 194 -19.33 6.78 8.97
C GLY A 194 -19.31 5.77 7.82
N LEU A 195 -18.28 5.78 6.96
CA LEU A 195 -18.15 4.90 5.81
C LEU A 195 -17.15 3.78 6.07
N PRO A 196 -17.30 2.62 5.39
CA PRO A 196 -16.26 1.60 5.36
C PRO A 196 -14.97 2.17 4.74
N VAL A 197 -13.82 1.89 5.38
CA VAL A 197 -12.50 2.36 4.94
C VAL A 197 -11.61 1.17 4.59
N LEU A 198 -11.17 1.10 3.34
CA LEU A 198 -10.21 0.13 2.84
C LEU A 198 -8.79 0.70 2.96
N THR A 199 -7.86 -0.13 3.39
CA THR A 199 -6.43 0.19 3.38
C THR A 199 -5.64 -0.82 2.55
N SER A 200 -4.59 -0.36 1.90
CA SER A 200 -3.68 -1.25 1.18
C SER A 200 -3.06 -2.31 2.10
N VAL A 201 -2.83 -1.96 3.37
CA VAL A 201 -2.27 -2.84 4.40
C VAL A 201 -3.21 -4.00 4.73
N ASP A 202 -4.44 -3.70 5.15
CA ASP A 202 -5.39 -4.73 5.59
C ASP A 202 -5.79 -5.65 4.43
N SER A 203 -5.99 -5.09 3.23
CA SER A 203 -6.33 -5.88 2.03
C SER A 203 -5.18 -6.80 1.61
N ALA A 204 -3.93 -6.34 1.68
CA ALA A 204 -2.76 -7.16 1.37
C ALA A 204 -2.62 -8.35 2.34
N ILE A 205 -2.84 -8.13 3.64
CA ILE A 205 -2.80 -9.20 4.66
C ILE A 205 -3.88 -10.25 4.36
N ARG A 206 -5.12 -9.84 4.15
CA ARG A 206 -6.21 -10.77 3.80
C ARG A 206 -5.88 -11.60 2.55
N ARG A 207 -5.31 -10.96 1.52
CA ARG A 207 -4.93 -11.63 0.27
C ARG A 207 -3.81 -12.64 0.47
N LEU A 208 -2.76 -12.28 1.23
CA LEU A 208 -1.65 -13.19 1.54
C LEU A 208 -2.13 -14.36 2.38
N HIS A 209 -2.92 -14.10 3.41
CA HIS A 209 -3.49 -15.15 4.27
C HIS A 209 -4.28 -16.15 3.43
N ALA A 210 -5.21 -15.67 2.59
CA ALA A 210 -6.01 -16.54 1.73
C ALA A 210 -5.20 -17.35 0.69
N ARG A 211 -3.99 -16.90 0.33
CA ARG A 211 -3.11 -17.64 -0.61
C ARG A 211 -2.16 -18.63 0.07
N LEU A 212 -1.97 -18.52 1.38
CA LEU A 212 -1.01 -19.31 2.14
C LEU A 212 -1.67 -20.21 3.21
N SER A 213 -2.99 -20.10 3.37
CA SER A 213 -3.84 -21.04 4.14
C SER A 213 -4.34 -22.11 3.21
#